data_6fd7a26aa42f8fdc428be58dc86491ed
#
_entry.id   6fd7a26aa42f8fdc428be58dc86491ed
#
_cell.length_a   1.000
_cell.length_b   1.000
_cell.length_c   1.000
_cell.angle_alpha   90.00
_cell.angle_beta   90.00
_cell.angle_gamma   90.00
#
_symmetry.space_group_name_H-M   'P 1'
#
loop_
_entity.id
_entity.type
_entity.pdbx_description
1 polymer ?
#
loop_
_entity_poly.entity_id
_entity_poly.type
_entity_poly.pdbx_seq_one_letter_code
_entity_poly.pdbx_strand_id
1 'polypeptide(L)'
;MKLVKLKLKNFRGYNEAEVNFQKDINCLIGRNDVGKSTILDALDIFFNDAKIEPSDCNRNAESKTIEISALFEVSGGNQIILDSTNPTSLQEEYLLNEDGLLEIKKEFLATGKTITASNIKVYIVSYHPETSEKPLITYKVNELKALLKEKKDEIENYEGINKLKKAELRKALFINSLNMNSEFKETPIKVSDIQEGGLNTWIKIKEHLPVFQVFQSDRNNSDEDKEIQDPIKAITKEVIGELEHQLNDIRNQVVNKVEAIGKQTLEKLKELDPQIANELKTIPELKNWDSVFKFKLDTDNEIPLNKRGSGVRRLILLSYFRAQAEKASFLDKGIIYAIEEPETSQHPNYQKMIVNSLLELSQKDNSQVLITTHTPEIAQMVAKESLILISKNQETGLPEIISDESARISEIIDTLGILPTIHAGMVICVEGSNDIDFLKNINSIFKDIIDFNECNISLYELGGSKLIDFINQNHFKESNIKEFHIYDGDIEKYKELVMSLNDDRRFGVTTKYREMENYIPIHIIEDYFDCDLQKFKEEWDTFNVPKYLADTQWLNRIPDYKKREKAIKGALNSRLAGRITKEALVQHNVYEEAEGERN
;
A
#
# COMPACT_ATOMS: atom_id res chain seq x y z
N MET A 1 5.03 -10.49 7.63
CA MET A 1 4.82 -9.93 6.28
C MET A 1 4.06 -8.62 6.36
N LYS A 2 4.34 -7.66 5.47
CA LYS A 2 3.61 -6.39 5.34
C LYS A 2 3.02 -6.30 3.93
N LEU A 3 1.79 -5.83 3.82
CA LEU A 3 1.18 -5.51 2.52
C LEU A 3 1.80 -4.23 1.98
N VAL A 4 2.36 -4.28 0.78
CA VAL A 4 3.03 -3.11 0.15
C VAL A 4 2.31 -2.61 -1.10
N LYS A 5 1.54 -3.47 -1.78
CA LYS A 5 0.80 -3.05 -2.97
C LYS A 5 -0.46 -3.90 -3.16
N LEU A 6 -1.51 -3.27 -3.67
CA LEU A 6 -2.72 -3.91 -4.19
C LEU A 6 -2.89 -3.53 -5.65
N LYS A 7 -3.10 -4.51 -6.52
CA LYS A 7 -3.47 -4.29 -7.92
C LYS A 7 -4.89 -4.79 -8.13
N LEU A 8 -5.72 -3.99 -8.76
CA LEU A 8 -7.10 -4.29 -9.11
C LEU A 8 -7.28 -4.23 -10.61
N LYS A 9 -7.98 -5.20 -11.18
CA LYS A 9 -8.37 -5.19 -12.59
C LYS A 9 -9.81 -5.63 -12.74
N ASN A 10 -10.58 -4.84 -13.47
CA ASN A 10 -11.99 -5.08 -13.75
C ASN A 10 -12.86 -5.20 -12.48
N PHE A 11 -12.54 -4.50 -11.40
CA PHE A 11 -13.27 -4.58 -10.15
C PHE A 11 -14.08 -3.31 -9.87
N ARG A 12 -15.40 -3.42 -9.87
CA ARG A 12 -16.37 -2.33 -9.66
C ARG A 12 -16.06 -1.10 -10.54
N GLY A 13 -15.73 0.05 -9.91
CA GLY A 13 -15.36 1.27 -10.60
C GLY A 13 -13.97 1.24 -11.23
N TYR A 14 -13.09 0.36 -10.78
CA TYR A 14 -11.71 0.28 -11.25
C TYR A 14 -11.59 -0.65 -12.46
N ASN A 15 -11.17 -0.10 -13.60
CA ASN A 15 -10.77 -0.91 -14.75
C ASN A 15 -9.38 -1.50 -14.51
N GLU A 16 -8.43 -0.64 -14.11
CA GLU A 16 -7.11 -1.01 -13.64
C GLU A 16 -6.66 0.01 -12.59
N ALA A 17 -6.13 -0.46 -11.47
CA ALA A 17 -5.64 0.40 -10.40
C ALA A 17 -4.53 -0.27 -9.60
N GLU A 18 -3.55 0.53 -9.18
CA GLU A 18 -2.49 0.12 -8.25
C GLU A 18 -2.50 1.04 -7.03
N VAL A 19 -2.51 0.44 -5.84
CA VAL A 19 -2.43 1.14 -4.55
C VAL A 19 -1.13 0.74 -3.87
N ASN A 20 -0.26 1.70 -3.59
CA ASN A 20 0.94 1.48 -2.80
C ASN A 20 0.68 1.80 -1.33
N PHE A 21 1.15 0.94 -0.42
CA PHE A 21 0.94 1.09 1.01
C PHE A 21 2.27 1.29 1.75
N GLN A 22 2.23 2.17 2.75
CA GLN A 22 3.27 2.27 3.78
C GLN A 22 3.14 1.12 4.79
N LYS A 23 4.24 0.79 5.47
CA LYS A 23 4.31 -0.38 6.38
C LYS A 23 3.57 -0.20 7.70
N ASP A 24 3.23 1.01 8.06
CA ASP A 24 2.60 1.40 9.33
C ASP A 24 1.15 1.85 9.13
N ILE A 25 0.91 3.10 8.76
CA ILE A 25 -0.43 3.64 8.57
C ILE A 25 -0.63 4.14 7.14
N ASN A 26 -1.84 3.95 6.63
CA ASN A 26 -2.27 4.44 5.33
C ASN A 26 -3.66 5.07 5.45
N CYS A 27 -3.83 6.24 4.86
CA CYS A 27 -5.08 6.96 4.90
C CYS A 27 -5.59 7.20 3.48
N LEU A 28 -6.66 6.51 3.10
CA LEU A 28 -7.33 6.68 1.82
C LEU A 28 -8.27 7.88 1.90
N ILE A 29 -7.98 8.90 1.11
CA ILE A 29 -8.72 10.16 1.10
C ILE A 29 -9.44 10.36 -0.22
N GLY A 30 -10.56 11.06 -0.17
CA GLY A 30 -11.35 11.44 -1.35
C GLY A 30 -12.78 11.74 -0.99
N ARG A 31 -13.52 12.32 -1.92
CA ARG A 31 -14.96 12.60 -1.76
C ARG A 31 -15.75 11.31 -1.53
N ASN A 32 -17.00 11.44 -1.10
CA ASN A 32 -17.89 10.29 -1.02
C ASN A 32 -18.10 9.67 -2.41
N ASP A 33 -18.27 8.36 -2.47
CA ASP A 33 -18.51 7.58 -3.70
C ASP A 33 -17.38 7.65 -4.76
N VAL A 34 -16.14 7.92 -4.34
CA VAL A 34 -15.00 7.89 -5.27
C VAL A 34 -14.29 6.52 -5.33
N GLY A 35 -14.72 5.54 -4.53
CA GLY A 35 -14.14 4.19 -4.55
C GLY A 35 -13.21 3.83 -3.38
N LYS A 36 -13.16 4.63 -2.29
CA LYS A 36 -12.36 4.30 -1.09
C LYS A 36 -12.74 2.96 -0.49
N SER A 37 -14.03 2.74 -0.19
CA SER A 37 -14.54 1.48 0.36
C SER A 37 -14.32 0.29 -0.57
N THR A 38 -14.30 0.52 -1.89
CA THR A 38 -14.00 -0.52 -2.87
C THR A 38 -12.61 -1.15 -2.67
N ILE A 39 -11.62 -0.36 -2.25
CA ILE A 39 -10.27 -0.87 -1.94
C ILE A 39 -10.31 -1.76 -0.69
N LEU A 40 -11.03 -1.36 0.36
CA LEU A 40 -11.18 -2.17 1.57
C LEU A 40 -11.96 -3.46 1.29
N ASP A 41 -13.03 -3.38 0.48
CA ASP A 41 -13.79 -4.56 0.06
C ASP A 41 -12.94 -5.53 -0.78
N ALA A 42 -12.07 -5.01 -1.66
CA ALA A 42 -11.14 -5.85 -2.41
C ALA A 42 -10.18 -6.61 -1.49
N LEU A 43 -9.67 -5.95 -0.44
CA LEU A 43 -8.83 -6.58 0.57
C LEU A 43 -9.62 -7.61 1.39
N ASP A 44 -10.87 -7.33 1.75
CA ASP A 44 -11.73 -8.27 2.47
C ASP A 44 -12.03 -9.53 1.62
N ILE A 45 -12.33 -9.35 0.34
CA ILE A 45 -12.46 -10.46 -0.62
C ILE A 45 -11.14 -11.25 -0.73
N PHE A 46 -10.00 -10.55 -0.74
CA PHE A 46 -8.71 -11.19 -0.87
C PHE A 46 -8.32 -12.00 0.38
N PHE A 47 -8.46 -11.44 1.57
CA PHE A 47 -8.00 -12.07 2.82
C PHE A 47 -9.02 -13.00 3.46
N ASN A 48 -10.28 -12.59 3.49
CA ASN A 48 -11.35 -13.25 4.24
C ASN A 48 -12.30 -14.05 3.36
N ASP A 49 -12.04 -14.13 2.04
CA ASP A 49 -12.92 -14.79 1.06
C ASP A 49 -14.36 -14.23 1.15
N ALA A 50 -14.50 -12.92 1.42
CA ALA A 50 -15.78 -12.24 1.45
C ALA A 50 -16.54 -12.42 0.12
N LYS A 51 -17.87 -12.32 0.19
CA LYS A 51 -18.73 -12.59 -0.98
C LYS A 51 -18.43 -11.63 -2.12
N ILE A 52 -18.18 -12.17 -3.30
CA ILE A 52 -18.03 -11.45 -4.55
C ILE A 52 -19.14 -11.88 -5.51
N GLU A 53 -19.70 -10.94 -6.24
CA GLU A 53 -20.80 -11.18 -7.17
C GLU A 53 -20.42 -10.84 -8.62
N PRO A 54 -21.07 -11.41 -9.64
CA PRO A 54 -20.81 -11.05 -11.03
C PRO A 54 -21.03 -9.57 -11.34
N SER A 55 -21.87 -8.89 -10.56
CA SER A 55 -22.13 -7.44 -10.62
C SER A 55 -20.93 -6.60 -10.18
N ASP A 56 -19.96 -7.18 -9.43
CA ASP A 56 -18.71 -6.51 -9.05
C ASP A 56 -17.73 -6.40 -10.23
N CYS A 57 -17.97 -7.08 -11.35
CA CYS A 57 -17.18 -6.92 -12.56
C CYS A 57 -17.43 -5.54 -13.18
N ASN A 58 -16.36 -4.82 -13.50
CA ASN A 58 -16.44 -3.51 -14.14
C ASN A 58 -17.27 -3.60 -15.44
N ARG A 59 -18.22 -2.67 -15.60
CA ARG A 59 -19.15 -2.66 -16.75
C ARG A 59 -18.45 -2.41 -18.09
N ASN A 60 -17.33 -1.71 -18.06
CA ASN A 60 -16.53 -1.36 -19.23
C ASN A 60 -15.41 -2.38 -19.51
N ALA A 61 -15.33 -3.47 -18.72
CA ALA A 61 -14.30 -4.47 -18.88
C ALA A 61 -14.45 -5.27 -20.17
N GLU A 62 -13.38 -5.46 -20.91
CA GLU A 62 -13.33 -6.29 -22.10
C GLU A 62 -13.52 -7.78 -21.78
N SER A 63 -13.07 -8.20 -20.61
CA SER A 63 -13.20 -9.57 -20.11
C SER A 63 -14.10 -9.65 -18.88
N LYS A 64 -14.77 -10.79 -18.69
CA LYS A 64 -15.56 -11.08 -17.48
C LYS A 64 -14.72 -11.69 -16.35
N THR A 65 -13.44 -11.33 -16.27
CA THR A 65 -12.52 -11.77 -15.22
C THR A 65 -12.14 -10.58 -14.35
N ILE A 66 -12.41 -10.73 -13.05
CA ILE A 66 -11.95 -9.78 -12.03
C ILE A 66 -10.61 -10.31 -11.50
N GLU A 67 -9.61 -9.43 -11.38
CA GLU A 67 -8.31 -9.78 -10.80
C GLU A 67 -8.04 -8.90 -9.58
N ILE A 68 -7.65 -9.55 -8.48
CA ILE A 68 -7.20 -8.87 -7.24
C ILE A 68 -5.84 -9.48 -6.88
N SER A 69 -4.78 -8.66 -6.96
CA SER A 69 -3.42 -9.06 -6.59
C SER A 69 -2.95 -8.27 -5.38
N ALA A 70 -2.42 -8.96 -4.38
CA ALA A 70 -1.78 -8.35 -3.22
C ALA A 70 -0.29 -8.73 -3.18
N LEU A 71 0.56 -7.73 -2.97
CA LEU A 71 2.01 -7.87 -2.94
C LEU A 71 2.50 -7.65 -1.51
N PHE A 72 3.34 -8.57 -1.05
CA PHE A 72 3.83 -8.59 0.31
C PHE A 72 5.35 -8.51 0.37
N GLU A 73 5.87 -7.67 1.26
CA GLU A 73 7.26 -7.74 1.66
C GLU A 73 7.46 -8.90 2.64
N VAL A 74 8.41 -9.76 2.31
CA VAL A 74 8.82 -10.89 3.15
C VAL A 74 10.06 -10.48 3.91
N SER A 75 9.91 -10.18 5.21
CA SER A 75 11.02 -9.73 6.05
C SER A 75 12.09 -10.82 6.20
N GLY A 76 13.37 -10.43 6.04
CA GLY A 76 14.52 -11.34 5.92
C GLY A 76 14.89 -12.21 7.14
N GLY A 77 14.09 -12.24 8.20
CA GLY A 77 14.29 -13.12 9.38
C GLY A 77 13.38 -14.36 9.41
N ASN A 78 12.21 -14.26 8.79
CA ASN A 78 11.24 -15.37 8.71
C ASN A 78 11.27 -15.97 7.31
N GLN A 79 12.25 -16.83 7.06
CA GLN A 79 12.20 -17.68 5.87
C GLN A 79 10.96 -18.57 5.96
N ILE A 80 9.99 -18.33 5.09
CA ILE A 80 8.87 -19.26 4.94
C ILE A 80 9.43 -20.57 4.43
N ILE A 81 9.50 -21.53 5.33
CA ILE A 81 9.93 -22.89 4.99
C ILE A 81 8.75 -23.58 4.31
N LEU A 82 8.83 -23.75 3.00
CA LEU A 82 7.77 -24.35 2.19
C LEU A 82 7.57 -25.83 2.46
N ASP A 83 8.64 -26.53 2.83
CA ASP A 83 8.62 -27.95 3.19
C ASP A 83 9.46 -28.18 4.44
N SER A 84 8.87 -28.75 5.51
CA SER A 84 9.58 -29.08 6.74
C SER A 84 10.53 -30.29 6.59
N THR A 85 10.26 -31.16 5.62
CA THR A 85 11.08 -32.35 5.33
C THR A 85 12.26 -32.01 4.40
N ASN A 86 12.06 -31.05 3.51
CA ASN A 86 13.05 -30.53 2.59
C ASN A 86 13.00 -29.00 2.63
N PRO A 87 13.62 -28.36 3.64
CA PRO A 87 13.55 -26.93 3.82
C PRO A 87 13.98 -26.18 2.58
N THR A 88 13.10 -25.33 2.08
CA THR A 88 13.33 -24.42 0.95
C THR A 88 12.51 -23.16 1.18
N SER A 89 12.99 -22.03 0.64
CA SER A 89 12.37 -20.73 0.79
C SER A 89 11.67 -20.27 -0.49
N LEU A 90 10.85 -19.23 -0.39
CA LEU A 90 10.23 -18.59 -1.55
C LEU A 90 11.28 -18.11 -2.55
N GLN A 91 12.40 -17.59 -2.07
CA GLN A 91 13.49 -17.09 -2.90
C GLN A 91 14.23 -18.23 -3.61
N GLU A 92 14.50 -19.33 -2.90
CA GLU A 92 15.19 -20.50 -3.50
C GLU A 92 14.35 -21.22 -4.55
N GLU A 93 13.02 -21.09 -4.47
CA GLU A 93 12.09 -21.65 -5.46
C GLU A 93 11.67 -20.65 -6.54
N TYR A 94 12.26 -19.46 -6.57
CA TYR A 94 11.91 -18.37 -7.51
C TYR A 94 10.42 -18.04 -7.53
N LEU A 95 9.82 -17.91 -6.34
CA LEU A 95 8.39 -17.59 -6.15
C LEU A 95 8.13 -16.11 -5.82
N LEU A 96 9.17 -15.28 -5.85
CA LEU A 96 9.04 -13.83 -5.70
C LEU A 96 8.97 -13.18 -7.09
N ASN A 97 8.32 -12.03 -7.19
CA ASN A 97 8.27 -11.25 -8.42
C ASN A 97 9.61 -10.51 -8.68
N GLU A 98 9.69 -9.71 -9.73
CA GLU A 98 10.89 -8.96 -10.10
C GLU A 98 11.37 -8.01 -9.00
N ASP A 99 10.45 -7.44 -8.24
CA ASP A 99 10.74 -6.53 -7.11
C ASP A 99 11.15 -7.28 -5.81
N GLY A 100 11.23 -8.60 -5.84
CA GLY A 100 11.52 -9.43 -4.67
C GLY A 100 10.35 -9.54 -3.69
N LEU A 101 9.13 -9.27 -4.12
CA LEU A 101 7.91 -9.34 -3.34
C LEU A 101 7.16 -10.65 -3.60
N LEU A 102 6.43 -11.14 -2.60
CA LEU A 102 5.46 -12.21 -2.80
C LEU A 102 4.17 -11.63 -3.37
N GLU A 103 3.90 -11.89 -4.64
CA GLU A 103 2.67 -11.47 -5.29
C GLU A 103 1.68 -12.64 -5.39
N ILE A 104 0.51 -12.47 -4.78
CA ILE A 104 -0.59 -13.43 -4.84
C ILE A 104 -1.74 -12.80 -5.61
N LYS A 105 -2.13 -13.45 -6.71
CA LYS A 105 -3.24 -13.02 -7.57
C LYS A 105 -4.41 -13.97 -7.44
N LYS A 106 -5.60 -13.42 -7.17
CA LYS A 106 -6.88 -14.13 -7.24
C LYS A 106 -7.65 -13.67 -8.48
N GLU A 107 -8.06 -14.62 -9.31
CA GLU A 107 -8.92 -14.39 -10.47
C GLU A 107 -10.32 -14.93 -10.21
N PHE A 108 -11.33 -14.13 -10.50
CA PHE A 108 -12.75 -14.46 -10.33
C PHE A 108 -13.46 -14.38 -11.67
N LEU A 109 -13.99 -15.49 -12.15
CA LEU A 109 -14.72 -15.56 -13.42
C LEU A 109 -16.18 -15.19 -13.22
N ALA A 110 -16.59 -14.01 -13.68
CA ALA A 110 -17.91 -13.41 -13.49
C ALA A 110 -18.89 -13.71 -14.63
N THR A 111 -18.95 -14.95 -15.11
CA THR A 111 -19.78 -15.34 -16.28
C THR A 111 -21.15 -15.93 -15.91
N GLY A 112 -21.40 -16.27 -14.64
CA GLY A 112 -22.63 -16.91 -14.18
C GLY A 112 -23.56 -15.95 -13.42
N LYS A 113 -24.56 -16.51 -12.76
CA LYS A 113 -25.42 -15.77 -11.81
C LYS A 113 -24.73 -15.56 -10.46
N THR A 114 -23.80 -16.43 -10.12
CA THR A 114 -23.01 -16.41 -8.88
C THR A 114 -21.59 -16.86 -9.18
N ILE A 115 -20.63 -16.33 -8.43
CA ILE A 115 -19.22 -16.76 -8.46
C ILE A 115 -19.08 -17.87 -7.42
N THR A 116 -18.77 -19.08 -7.87
CA THR A 116 -18.56 -20.26 -7.02
C THR A 116 -17.08 -20.55 -6.86
N ALA A 117 -16.70 -21.43 -5.94
CA ALA A 117 -15.30 -21.80 -5.71
C ALA A 117 -14.58 -22.30 -6.99
N SER A 118 -15.31 -22.93 -7.93
CA SER A 118 -14.74 -23.37 -9.22
C SER A 118 -14.40 -22.22 -10.18
N ASN A 119 -14.97 -21.04 -9.94
CA ASN A 119 -14.71 -19.82 -10.71
C ASN A 119 -13.54 -19.00 -10.14
N ILE A 120 -12.95 -19.44 -9.03
CA ILE A 120 -11.86 -18.75 -8.36
C ILE A 120 -10.55 -19.49 -8.63
N LYS A 121 -9.57 -18.76 -9.12
CA LYS A 121 -8.22 -19.29 -9.34
C LYS A 121 -7.23 -18.43 -8.56
N VAL A 122 -6.26 -19.08 -7.92
CA VAL A 122 -5.20 -18.42 -7.15
C VAL A 122 -3.87 -18.71 -7.82
N TYR A 123 -3.09 -17.65 -7.99
CA TYR A 123 -1.75 -17.72 -8.59
C TYR A 123 -0.72 -17.05 -7.67
N ILE A 124 0.50 -17.55 -7.73
CA ILE A 124 1.70 -16.84 -7.30
C ILE A 124 2.33 -16.27 -8.56
N VAL A 125 2.45 -14.95 -8.65
CA VAL A 125 3.11 -14.27 -9.77
C VAL A 125 4.58 -14.13 -9.42
N SER A 126 5.44 -14.79 -10.18
CA SER A 126 6.86 -14.92 -9.87
C SER A 126 7.75 -14.53 -11.06
N TYR A 127 8.91 -13.96 -10.78
CA TYR A 127 9.96 -13.74 -11.76
C TYR A 127 10.82 -15.01 -11.83
N HIS A 128 10.48 -15.87 -12.79
CA HIS A 128 10.93 -17.25 -12.82
C HIS A 128 11.88 -17.50 -14.01
N PRO A 129 13.01 -18.20 -13.79
CA PRO A 129 13.90 -18.56 -14.90
C PRO A 129 13.24 -19.57 -15.83
N GLU A 130 13.38 -19.39 -17.13
CA GLU A 130 12.94 -20.37 -18.13
C GLU A 130 13.84 -21.60 -18.11
N THR A 131 13.45 -22.60 -17.34
CA THR A 131 14.21 -23.85 -17.14
C THR A 131 13.67 -25.03 -17.95
N SER A 132 12.38 -24.95 -18.29
CA SER A 132 11.60 -26.03 -18.88
C SER A 132 10.26 -25.49 -19.41
N GLU A 133 9.44 -26.35 -20.03
CA GLU A 133 8.11 -25.98 -20.57
C GLU A 133 7.16 -25.36 -19.52
N LYS A 134 7.34 -25.68 -18.24
CA LYS A 134 6.56 -25.14 -17.12
C LYS A 134 7.43 -24.96 -15.88
N PRO A 135 7.04 -24.15 -14.89
CA PRO A 135 7.80 -23.92 -13.66
C PRO A 135 8.13 -25.23 -12.94
N LEU A 136 9.38 -25.40 -12.49
CA LEU A 136 9.87 -26.65 -11.90
C LEU A 136 9.08 -27.10 -10.66
N ILE A 137 8.49 -26.17 -9.91
CA ILE A 137 7.67 -26.47 -8.72
C ILE A 137 6.39 -27.25 -9.08
N THR A 138 5.95 -27.18 -10.34
CA THR A 138 4.75 -27.88 -10.82
C THR A 138 5.00 -29.30 -11.27
N TYR A 139 6.27 -29.75 -11.31
CA TYR A 139 6.63 -31.11 -11.74
C TYR A 139 6.52 -32.12 -10.60
N LYS A 140 6.16 -33.35 -10.96
CA LYS A 140 6.25 -34.50 -10.06
C LYS A 140 7.71 -34.97 -9.93
N VAL A 141 8.01 -35.68 -8.83
CA VAL A 141 9.36 -36.21 -8.56
C VAL A 141 9.94 -36.98 -9.77
N ASN A 142 9.13 -37.84 -10.40
CA ASN A 142 9.59 -38.67 -11.52
C ASN A 142 9.88 -37.83 -12.77
N GLU A 143 9.10 -36.75 -12.98
CA GLU A 143 9.33 -35.79 -14.08
C GLU A 143 10.62 -35.00 -13.83
N LEU A 144 10.86 -34.52 -12.59
CA LEU A 144 12.11 -33.86 -12.21
C LEU A 144 13.32 -34.76 -12.38
N LYS A 145 13.21 -36.05 -12.00
CA LYS A 145 14.28 -37.04 -12.23
C LYS A 145 14.56 -37.29 -13.70
N ALA A 146 13.53 -37.30 -14.54
CA ALA A 146 13.67 -37.45 -15.98
C ALA A 146 14.41 -36.25 -16.59
N LEU A 147 14.00 -35.02 -16.25
CA LEU A 147 14.66 -33.78 -16.66
C LEU A 147 16.13 -33.74 -16.20
N LEU A 148 16.38 -34.12 -14.93
CA LEU A 148 17.72 -34.15 -14.38
C LEU A 148 18.61 -35.16 -15.13
N LYS A 149 18.03 -36.30 -15.51
CA LYS A 149 18.74 -37.33 -16.27
C LYS A 149 19.06 -36.88 -17.72
N GLU A 150 18.13 -36.17 -18.35
CA GLU A 150 18.32 -35.62 -19.70
C GLU A 150 19.46 -34.61 -19.72
N LYS A 151 19.59 -33.81 -18.66
CA LYS A 151 20.65 -32.79 -18.52
C LYS A 151 21.87 -33.28 -17.73
N LYS A 152 22.07 -34.60 -17.64
CA LYS A 152 23.14 -35.21 -16.81
C LYS A 152 24.53 -34.67 -17.11
N ASP A 153 24.86 -34.48 -18.38
CA ASP A 153 26.20 -34.08 -18.83
C ASP A 153 26.45 -32.56 -18.62
N GLU A 154 25.39 -31.80 -18.36
CA GLU A 154 25.43 -30.35 -18.14
C GLU A 154 25.45 -29.98 -16.64
N ILE A 155 25.05 -30.91 -15.76
CA ILE A 155 24.89 -30.67 -14.33
C ILE A 155 26.13 -31.03 -13.55
N GLU A 156 26.72 -30.05 -12.88
CA GLU A 156 27.84 -30.26 -11.98
C GLU A 156 27.44 -31.16 -10.80
N ASN A 157 28.31 -32.10 -10.42
CA ASN A 157 28.13 -33.02 -9.30
C ASN A 157 26.81 -33.83 -9.33
N TYR A 158 26.36 -34.25 -10.52
CA TYR A 158 25.14 -35.02 -10.74
C TYR A 158 24.97 -36.23 -9.79
N GLU A 159 26.05 -36.96 -9.48
CA GLU A 159 25.99 -38.14 -8.60
C GLU A 159 25.84 -37.77 -7.12
N GLY A 160 26.20 -36.54 -6.71
CA GLY A 160 26.06 -36.05 -5.35
C GLY A 160 24.65 -35.57 -5.02
N ILE A 161 23.76 -35.45 -6.01
CA ILE A 161 22.39 -34.92 -5.81
C ILE A 161 21.51 -36.00 -5.20
N ASN A 162 20.83 -35.67 -4.09
CA ASN A 162 19.86 -36.57 -3.48
C ASN A 162 18.56 -36.62 -4.29
N LYS A 163 18.44 -37.67 -5.11
CA LYS A 163 17.31 -37.89 -6.04
C LYS A 163 15.98 -38.21 -5.33
N LEU A 164 15.95 -38.30 -3.98
CA LEU A 164 14.73 -38.48 -3.20
C LEU A 164 14.12 -37.14 -2.71
N LYS A 165 14.92 -36.07 -2.75
CA LYS A 165 14.51 -34.74 -2.30
C LYS A 165 14.18 -33.83 -3.46
N LYS A 166 12.90 -33.43 -3.60
CA LYS A 166 12.44 -32.54 -4.68
C LYS A 166 13.15 -31.20 -4.72
N ALA A 167 13.37 -30.57 -3.57
CA ALA A 167 14.05 -29.29 -3.49
C ALA A 167 15.49 -29.35 -4.07
N GLU A 168 16.22 -30.44 -3.77
CA GLU A 168 17.56 -30.65 -4.32
C GLU A 168 17.54 -30.86 -5.84
N LEU A 169 16.53 -31.60 -6.35
CA LEU A 169 16.35 -31.78 -7.80
C LEU A 169 16.07 -30.44 -8.49
N ARG A 170 15.14 -29.63 -7.94
CA ARG A 170 14.85 -28.31 -8.51
C ARG A 170 16.05 -27.38 -8.43
N LYS A 171 16.76 -27.34 -7.29
CA LYS A 171 17.95 -26.51 -7.10
C LYS A 171 19.02 -26.83 -8.15
N ALA A 172 19.29 -28.11 -8.40
CA ALA A 172 20.25 -28.54 -9.41
C ALA A 172 19.84 -28.09 -10.81
N LEU A 173 18.56 -28.21 -11.16
CA LEU A 173 18.04 -27.78 -12.45
C LEU A 173 18.05 -26.22 -12.58
N PHE A 174 17.79 -25.48 -11.52
CA PHE A 174 17.92 -24.02 -11.52
C PHE A 174 19.36 -23.57 -11.73
N ILE A 175 20.32 -24.16 -11.00
CA ILE A 175 21.74 -23.83 -11.15
C ILE A 175 22.20 -24.10 -12.60
N ASN A 176 21.81 -25.24 -13.18
CA ASN A 176 22.12 -25.53 -14.56
C ASN A 176 21.55 -24.48 -15.53
N SER A 177 20.28 -24.09 -15.34
CA SER A 177 19.65 -23.10 -16.19
C SER A 177 20.32 -21.74 -16.10
N LEU A 178 20.69 -21.31 -14.88
CA LEU A 178 21.42 -20.05 -14.67
C LEU A 178 22.79 -20.06 -15.32
N ASN A 179 23.50 -21.19 -15.26
CA ASN A 179 24.80 -21.37 -15.96
C ASN A 179 24.65 -21.28 -17.48
N MET A 180 23.49 -21.63 -18.03
CA MET A 180 23.12 -21.53 -19.44
C MET A 180 22.56 -20.16 -19.85
N ASN A 181 22.62 -19.14 -18.97
CA ASN A 181 22.05 -17.80 -19.19
C ASN A 181 20.54 -17.81 -19.55
N SER A 182 19.76 -18.58 -18.81
CA SER A 182 18.31 -18.59 -18.98
C SER A 182 17.70 -17.21 -18.78
N GLU A 183 16.75 -16.84 -19.63
CA GLU A 183 15.97 -15.63 -19.46
C GLU A 183 14.99 -15.79 -18.31
N PHE A 184 14.74 -14.70 -17.61
CA PHE A 184 13.72 -14.61 -16.56
C PHE A 184 12.49 -13.93 -17.12
N LYS A 185 11.31 -14.45 -16.76
CA LYS A 185 10.04 -13.78 -17.08
C LYS A 185 9.03 -13.87 -15.96
N GLU A 186 8.15 -12.92 -15.95
CA GLU A 186 6.99 -12.95 -15.07
C GLU A 186 6.07 -14.12 -15.43
N THR A 187 5.85 -15.02 -14.47
CA THR A 187 5.14 -16.28 -14.67
C THR A 187 4.08 -16.46 -13.58
N PRO A 188 2.77 -16.44 -13.92
CA PRO A 188 1.71 -16.76 -12.97
C PRO A 188 1.64 -18.28 -12.75
N ILE A 189 2.05 -18.75 -11.58
CA ILE A 189 2.02 -20.15 -11.20
C ILE A 189 0.72 -20.43 -10.47
N LYS A 190 -0.17 -21.23 -11.09
CA LYS A 190 -1.43 -21.58 -10.46
C LYS A 190 -1.21 -22.53 -9.29
N VAL A 191 -1.71 -22.16 -8.12
CA VAL A 191 -1.48 -22.89 -6.87
C VAL A 191 -1.96 -24.34 -6.95
N SER A 192 -3.08 -24.61 -7.65
CA SER A 192 -3.59 -25.97 -7.85
C SER A 192 -2.68 -26.88 -8.70
N ASP A 193 -1.77 -26.29 -9.48
CA ASP A 193 -0.91 -27.04 -10.38
C ASP A 193 0.44 -27.41 -9.71
N ILE A 194 0.69 -26.91 -8.50
CA ILE A 194 1.84 -27.29 -7.69
C ILE A 194 1.65 -28.75 -7.25
N GLN A 195 2.53 -29.65 -7.71
CA GLN A 195 2.37 -31.09 -7.53
C GLN A 195 2.92 -31.58 -6.18
N GLU A 196 2.27 -32.62 -5.61
CA GLU A 196 2.73 -33.32 -4.41
C GLU A 196 3.07 -32.40 -3.21
N GLY A 197 2.11 -31.66 -2.73
CA GLY A 197 2.27 -30.75 -1.60
C GLY A 197 1.90 -29.30 -1.91
N GLY A 198 1.42 -29.01 -3.13
CA GLY A 198 0.96 -27.66 -3.47
C GLY A 198 -0.11 -27.13 -2.54
N LEU A 199 -0.98 -28.00 -2.05
CA LEU A 199 -1.93 -27.66 -0.99
C LEU A 199 -1.19 -27.29 0.30
N ASN A 200 -0.17 -28.05 0.69
CA ASN A 200 0.62 -27.75 1.88
C ASN A 200 1.43 -26.46 1.73
N THR A 201 2.00 -26.21 0.56
CA THR A 201 2.71 -24.97 0.25
C THR A 201 1.78 -23.77 0.36
N TRP A 202 0.58 -23.84 -0.24
CA TRP A 202 -0.41 -22.78 -0.15
C TRP A 202 -0.91 -22.55 1.29
N ILE A 203 -1.18 -23.62 2.03
CA ILE A 203 -1.58 -23.54 3.44
C ILE A 203 -0.50 -22.80 4.24
N LYS A 204 0.78 -23.17 4.06
CA LYS A 204 1.90 -22.51 4.75
C LYS A 204 2.04 -21.03 4.39
N ILE A 205 1.94 -20.69 3.11
CA ILE A 205 1.95 -19.28 2.69
C ILE A 205 0.77 -18.55 3.35
N LYS A 206 -0.44 -19.15 3.32
CA LYS A 206 -1.64 -18.57 3.92
C LYS A 206 -1.52 -18.39 5.44
N GLU A 207 -0.81 -19.29 6.13
CA GLU A 207 -0.52 -19.18 7.57
C GLU A 207 0.36 -17.98 7.91
N HIS A 208 1.21 -17.54 6.99
CA HIS A 208 2.11 -16.39 7.17
C HIS A 208 1.54 -15.06 6.66
N LEU A 209 0.45 -15.10 5.89
CA LEU A 209 -0.24 -13.88 5.49
C LEU A 209 -0.79 -13.14 6.71
N PRO A 210 -0.76 -11.80 6.69
CA PRO A 210 -1.36 -11.02 7.76
C PRO A 210 -2.87 -11.30 7.87
N VAL A 211 -3.38 -11.21 9.08
CA VAL A 211 -4.82 -11.24 9.34
C VAL A 211 -5.40 -9.89 8.95
N PHE A 212 -6.45 -9.88 8.15
CA PHE A 212 -7.15 -8.67 7.76
C PHE A 212 -8.43 -8.51 8.57
N GLN A 213 -8.54 -7.41 9.30
CA GLN A 213 -9.73 -7.07 10.08
C GLN A 213 -10.29 -5.77 9.57
N VAL A 214 -11.47 -5.82 8.93
CA VAL A 214 -12.16 -4.66 8.42
C VAL A 214 -13.26 -4.21 9.36
N PHE A 215 -13.36 -2.89 9.57
CA PHE A 215 -14.38 -2.25 10.36
C PHE A 215 -15.08 -1.16 9.53
N GLN A 216 -16.35 -1.38 9.22
CA GLN A 216 -17.17 -0.48 8.42
C GLN A 216 -18.18 0.26 9.31
N SER A 217 -18.28 1.59 9.12
CA SER A 217 -19.13 2.44 9.97
C SER A 217 -20.61 2.42 9.62
N ASP A 218 -20.97 2.11 8.38
CA ASP A 218 -22.30 2.43 7.79
C ASP A 218 -22.99 1.27 7.05
N ARG A 219 -22.78 0.03 7.43
CA ARG A 219 -23.74 -0.98 6.99
C ARG A 219 -25.03 -0.81 7.78
N ASN A 220 -26.12 -0.53 7.04
CA ASN A 220 -27.47 -0.36 7.57
C ASN A 220 -27.78 -1.39 8.66
N ASN A 221 -28.38 -0.91 9.76
CA ASN A 221 -28.88 -1.66 10.91
C ASN A 221 -29.88 -2.78 10.54
N SER A 222 -29.57 -3.66 9.61
CA SER A 222 -30.28 -4.91 9.47
C SER A 222 -29.80 -5.86 10.56
N ASP A 223 -30.72 -6.57 11.17
CA ASP A 223 -30.43 -7.53 12.25
C ASP A 223 -29.44 -8.65 11.86
N GLU A 224 -29.06 -8.72 10.59
CA GLU A 224 -28.10 -9.69 10.04
C GLU A 224 -26.64 -9.23 10.05
N ASP A 225 -26.37 -7.91 10.12
CA ASP A 225 -25.01 -7.35 10.22
C ASP A 225 -24.40 -7.37 11.64
N LYS A 226 -24.94 -8.20 12.52
CA LYS A 226 -24.55 -8.35 13.93
C LYS A 226 -23.09 -8.80 14.14
N GLU A 227 -22.44 -9.31 13.11
CA GLU A 227 -21.11 -9.93 13.27
C GLU A 227 -19.96 -8.89 13.37
N ILE A 228 -20.10 -7.73 12.74
CA ILE A 228 -19.04 -6.72 12.68
C ILE A 228 -19.14 -5.72 13.85
N GLN A 229 -20.29 -5.64 14.50
CA GLN A 229 -20.53 -4.67 15.56
C GLN A 229 -20.25 -5.16 16.99
N ASP A 230 -20.00 -6.44 17.16
CA ASP A 230 -19.74 -7.05 18.47
C ASP A 230 -18.32 -7.61 18.58
N PRO A 231 -17.37 -6.86 19.19
CA PRO A 231 -16.00 -7.34 19.40
C PRO A 231 -15.93 -8.71 20.08
N ILE A 232 -16.89 -9.02 20.94
CA ILE A 232 -16.96 -10.29 21.65
C ILE A 232 -17.31 -11.45 20.71
N LYS A 233 -18.11 -11.20 19.65
CA LYS A 233 -18.36 -12.23 18.66
C LYS A 233 -17.10 -12.57 17.87
N ALA A 234 -16.29 -11.57 17.52
CA ALA A 234 -15.02 -11.80 16.86
C ALA A 234 -14.09 -12.65 17.75
N ILE A 235 -13.98 -12.31 19.04
CA ILE A 235 -13.24 -13.10 20.03
C ILE A 235 -13.81 -14.52 20.14
N THR A 236 -15.14 -14.64 20.23
CA THR A 236 -15.81 -15.93 20.37
C THR A 236 -15.53 -16.82 19.16
N LYS A 237 -15.59 -16.25 17.94
CA LYS A 237 -15.30 -16.98 16.70
C LYS A 237 -13.84 -17.43 16.62
N GLU A 238 -12.90 -16.59 17.07
CA GLU A 238 -11.47 -16.92 17.13
C GLU A 238 -11.22 -18.09 18.10
N VAL A 239 -11.73 -18.00 19.34
CA VAL A 239 -11.56 -19.03 20.36
C VAL A 239 -12.25 -20.35 19.94
N ILE A 240 -13.42 -20.26 19.29
CA ILE A 240 -14.10 -21.43 18.71
C ILE A 240 -13.24 -22.04 17.61
N GLY A 241 -12.62 -21.23 16.75
CA GLY A 241 -11.72 -21.69 15.70
C GLY A 241 -10.51 -22.46 16.26
N GLU A 242 -9.89 -21.95 17.34
CA GLU A 242 -8.79 -22.64 18.03
C GLU A 242 -9.22 -24.01 18.62
N LEU A 243 -10.46 -24.12 19.06
CA LEU A 243 -11.02 -25.32 19.68
C LEU A 243 -11.86 -26.17 18.73
N GLU A 244 -11.96 -25.81 17.46
CA GLU A 244 -12.90 -26.42 16.50
C GLU A 244 -12.72 -27.94 16.38
N HIS A 245 -11.48 -28.41 16.36
CA HIS A 245 -11.19 -29.84 16.28
C HIS A 245 -11.75 -30.57 17.49
N GLN A 246 -11.50 -30.07 18.71
CA GLN A 246 -11.99 -30.68 19.96
C GLN A 246 -13.51 -30.65 20.05
N LEU A 247 -14.11 -29.51 19.65
CA LEU A 247 -15.57 -29.34 19.65
C LEU A 247 -16.25 -30.29 18.63
N ASN A 248 -15.67 -30.49 17.48
CA ASN A 248 -16.16 -31.42 16.47
C ASN A 248 -16.00 -32.87 16.90
N ASP A 249 -14.91 -33.22 17.61
CA ASP A 249 -14.74 -34.55 18.18
C ASP A 249 -15.81 -34.86 19.23
N ILE A 250 -16.10 -33.91 20.10
CA ILE A 250 -17.18 -34.04 21.10
C ILE A 250 -18.53 -34.19 20.40
N ARG A 251 -18.81 -33.36 19.39
CA ARG A 251 -20.03 -33.44 18.59
C ARG A 251 -20.21 -34.81 17.97
N ASN A 252 -19.16 -35.31 17.31
CA ASN A 252 -19.21 -36.63 16.66
C ASN A 252 -19.45 -37.76 17.67
N GLN A 253 -18.86 -37.70 18.87
CA GLN A 253 -19.10 -38.67 19.94
C GLN A 253 -20.56 -38.64 20.42
N VAL A 254 -21.14 -37.42 20.56
CA VAL A 254 -22.57 -37.29 20.96
C VAL A 254 -23.49 -37.83 19.88
N VAL A 255 -23.25 -37.43 18.60
CA VAL A 255 -24.06 -37.89 17.46
C VAL A 255 -24.02 -39.41 17.35
N ASN A 256 -22.84 -40.03 17.40
CA ASN A 256 -22.68 -41.49 17.31
C ASN A 256 -23.40 -42.23 18.44
N LYS A 257 -23.34 -41.71 19.67
CA LYS A 257 -24.06 -42.31 20.81
C LYS A 257 -25.58 -42.20 20.66
N VAL A 258 -26.08 -41.03 20.25
CA VAL A 258 -27.52 -40.82 20.06
C VAL A 258 -28.05 -41.66 18.90
N GLU A 259 -27.30 -41.74 17.79
CA GLU A 259 -27.67 -42.60 16.65
C GLU A 259 -27.69 -44.09 17.05
N ALA A 260 -26.74 -44.55 17.86
CA ALA A 260 -26.70 -45.91 18.34
C ALA A 260 -27.94 -46.24 19.19
N ILE A 261 -28.31 -45.34 20.11
CA ILE A 261 -29.54 -45.50 20.92
C ILE A 261 -30.79 -45.43 20.03
N GLY A 262 -30.80 -44.48 19.07
CA GLY A 262 -31.90 -44.36 18.07
C GLY A 262 -32.12 -45.66 17.26
N LYS A 263 -31.04 -46.26 16.78
CA LYS A 263 -31.08 -47.56 16.09
C LYS A 263 -31.64 -48.66 16.98
N GLN A 264 -31.16 -48.78 18.23
CA GLN A 264 -31.71 -49.76 19.17
C GLN A 264 -33.18 -49.51 19.46
N THR A 265 -33.62 -48.27 19.58
CA THR A 265 -35.01 -47.90 19.77
C THR A 265 -35.88 -48.33 18.58
N LEU A 266 -35.39 -48.06 17.34
CA LEU A 266 -36.08 -48.46 16.12
C LEU A 266 -36.14 -49.98 15.97
N GLU A 267 -35.12 -50.74 16.37
CA GLU A 267 -35.16 -52.20 16.40
C GLU A 267 -36.22 -52.69 17.35
N LYS A 268 -36.36 -52.10 18.53
CA LYS A 268 -37.42 -52.47 19.48
C LYS A 268 -38.81 -52.04 18.99
N LEU A 269 -38.91 -50.91 18.30
CA LEU A 269 -40.16 -50.50 17.66
C LEU A 269 -40.56 -51.46 16.54
N LYS A 270 -39.59 -52.03 15.84
CA LYS A 270 -39.85 -53.03 14.76
C LYS A 270 -40.46 -54.32 15.27
N GLU A 271 -40.19 -54.68 16.52
CA GLU A 271 -40.84 -55.81 17.20
C GLU A 271 -42.33 -55.53 17.48
N LEU A 272 -42.72 -54.25 17.64
CA LEU A 272 -44.08 -53.81 17.93
C LEU A 272 -44.88 -53.44 16.68
N ASP A 273 -44.28 -52.60 15.81
CA ASP A 273 -44.88 -52.16 14.56
C ASP A 273 -43.79 -51.98 13.48
N PRO A 274 -43.66 -52.95 12.55
CA PRO A 274 -42.67 -52.89 11.49
C PRO A 274 -42.90 -51.79 10.48
N GLN A 275 -44.14 -51.32 10.28
CA GLN A 275 -44.45 -50.31 9.28
C GLN A 275 -43.95 -48.95 9.77
N ILE A 276 -44.30 -48.56 10.99
CA ILE A 276 -43.85 -47.28 11.59
C ILE A 276 -42.32 -47.27 11.76
N ALA A 277 -41.71 -48.40 12.16
CA ALA A 277 -40.26 -48.46 12.35
C ALA A 277 -39.46 -48.21 11.05
N ASN A 278 -40.01 -48.59 9.87
CA ASN A 278 -39.35 -48.41 8.60
C ASN A 278 -39.49 -46.96 8.04
N GLU A 279 -40.44 -46.20 8.56
CA GLU A 279 -40.65 -44.79 8.14
C GLU A 279 -39.83 -43.80 8.96
N LEU A 280 -39.39 -44.18 10.14
CA LEU A 280 -38.66 -43.32 11.06
C LEU A 280 -37.14 -43.36 10.84
N LYS A 281 -36.50 -42.20 10.89
CA LYS A 281 -35.05 -42.03 10.81
C LYS A 281 -34.60 -41.01 11.85
N THR A 282 -33.49 -41.32 12.51
CA THR A 282 -32.81 -40.36 13.40
C THR A 282 -31.97 -39.40 12.56
N ILE A 283 -32.29 -38.11 12.56
CA ILE A 283 -31.59 -37.09 11.82
C ILE A 283 -31.01 -36.06 12.82
N PRO A 284 -29.68 -35.90 12.92
CA PRO A 284 -29.11 -34.87 13.80
C PRO A 284 -29.29 -33.48 13.19
N GLU A 285 -29.88 -32.55 13.93
CA GLU A 285 -29.84 -31.12 13.62
C GLU A 285 -28.61 -30.51 14.26
N LEU A 286 -27.62 -30.16 13.42
CA LEU A 286 -26.37 -29.57 13.89
C LEU A 286 -26.42 -28.05 13.73
N LYS A 287 -26.20 -27.33 14.84
CA LYS A 287 -26.02 -25.88 14.83
C LYS A 287 -24.54 -25.53 14.80
N ASN A 288 -24.21 -24.40 14.18
CA ASN A 288 -22.85 -23.86 14.21
C ASN A 288 -22.45 -23.48 15.65
N TRP A 289 -21.19 -23.67 16.01
CA TRP A 289 -20.68 -23.42 17.35
C TRP A 289 -20.83 -21.97 17.79
N ASP A 290 -20.67 -21.02 16.87
CA ASP A 290 -20.89 -19.58 17.09
C ASP A 290 -22.33 -19.23 17.50
N SER A 291 -23.30 -20.06 17.12
CA SER A 291 -24.68 -19.91 17.56
C SER A 291 -24.94 -20.47 18.96
N VAL A 292 -24.08 -21.37 19.44
CA VAL A 292 -24.17 -22.00 20.76
C VAL A 292 -23.58 -21.12 21.86
N PHE A 293 -22.44 -20.46 21.56
CA PHE A 293 -21.75 -19.59 22.50
C PHE A 293 -22.11 -18.12 22.25
N LYS A 294 -22.92 -17.54 23.12
CA LYS A 294 -23.32 -16.13 23.03
C LYS A 294 -22.87 -15.39 24.28
N PHE A 295 -22.00 -14.41 24.09
CA PHE A 295 -21.57 -13.52 25.16
C PHE A 295 -22.14 -12.12 24.92
N LYS A 296 -22.42 -11.41 25.97
CA LYS A 296 -22.85 -10.02 25.95
C LYS A 296 -21.96 -9.23 26.89
N LEU A 297 -21.52 -8.06 26.44
CA LEU A 297 -21.01 -7.02 27.35
C LEU A 297 -22.22 -6.27 27.88
N ASP A 298 -22.43 -6.35 29.19
CA ASP A 298 -23.46 -5.61 29.87
C ASP A 298 -22.83 -4.55 30.79
N THR A 299 -23.58 -3.56 31.18
CA THR A 299 -23.17 -2.51 32.10
C THR A 299 -24.06 -2.54 33.32
N ASP A 300 -23.59 -1.95 34.43
CA ASP A 300 -24.34 -1.85 35.69
C ASP A 300 -25.76 -1.25 35.55
N ASN A 301 -26.05 -0.63 34.38
CA ASN A 301 -27.36 -0.03 34.08
C ASN A 301 -28.17 -0.87 33.07
N GLU A 302 -27.84 -2.12 32.84
CA GLU A 302 -28.55 -3.04 31.90
C GLU A 302 -28.72 -2.51 30.46
N ILE A 303 -27.89 -1.54 30.01
CA ILE A 303 -27.94 -1.03 28.65
C ILE A 303 -26.98 -1.85 27.79
N PRO A 304 -27.49 -2.70 26.88
CA PRO A 304 -26.65 -3.51 26.00
C PRO A 304 -25.71 -2.63 25.15
N LEU A 305 -24.51 -3.12 24.87
CA LEU A 305 -23.48 -2.39 24.12
C LEU A 305 -23.98 -1.91 22.75
N ASN A 306 -24.81 -2.70 22.06
CA ASN A 306 -25.38 -2.36 20.76
C ASN A 306 -26.37 -1.17 20.81
N LYS A 307 -26.85 -0.81 22.01
CA LYS A 307 -27.68 0.39 22.23
C LYS A 307 -26.88 1.59 22.73
N ARG A 308 -25.57 1.46 22.94
CA ARG A 308 -24.68 2.56 23.27
C ARG A 308 -24.35 3.40 22.04
N GLY A 309 -23.98 4.65 22.24
CA GLY A 309 -23.54 5.53 21.16
C GLY A 309 -22.35 4.93 20.38
N SER A 310 -22.26 5.27 19.10
CA SER A 310 -21.21 4.79 18.19
C SER A 310 -19.78 5.01 18.73
N GLY A 311 -19.54 6.12 19.45
CA GLY A 311 -18.23 6.42 20.05
C GLY A 311 -17.75 5.39 21.06
N VAL A 312 -18.63 4.98 21.99
CA VAL A 312 -18.29 3.98 23.02
C VAL A 312 -17.99 2.63 22.37
N ARG A 313 -18.78 2.22 21.36
CA ARG A 313 -18.56 0.99 20.63
C ARG A 313 -17.20 0.97 19.91
N ARG A 314 -16.81 2.08 19.28
CA ARG A 314 -15.51 2.21 18.59
C ARG A 314 -14.33 2.18 19.57
N LEU A 315 -14.45 2.80 20.74
CA LEU A 315 -13.41 2.73 21.77
C LEU A 315 -13.19 1.31 22.28
N ILE A 316 -14.28 0.56 22.50
CA ILE A 316 -14.18 -0.85 22.91
C ILE A 316 -13.51 -1.67 21.80
N LEU A 317 -13.87 -1.43 20.55
CA LEU A 317 -13.24 -2.08 19.40
C LEU A 317 -11.74 -1.78 19.31
N LEU A 318 -11.34 -0.51 19.47
CA LEU A 318 -9.92 -0.13 19.48
C LEU A 318 -9.15 -0.78 20.62
N SER A 319 -9.77 -0.85 21.81
CA SER A 319 -9.18 -1.55 22.95
C SER A 319 -9.00 -3.05 22.66
N TYR A 320 -9.95 -3.65 21.96
CA TYR A 320 -9.84 -5.03 21.48
C TYR A 320 -8.69 -5.18 20.46
N PHE A 321 -8.58 -4.28 19.46
CA PHE A 321 -7.48 -4.32 18.50
C PHE A 321 -6.12 -4.19 19.18
N ARG A 322 -5.99 -3.31 20.17
CA ARG A 322 -4.74 -3.18 20.94
C ARG A 322 -4.40 -4.50 21.67
N ALA A 323 -5.38 -5.12 22.29
CA ALA A 323 -5.17 -6.42 22.97
C ALA A 323 -4.80 -7.53 21.98
N GLN A 324 -5.41 -7.55 20.80
CA GLN A 324 -5.07 -8.51 19.74
C GLN A 324 -3.67 -8.27 19.18
N ALA A 325 -3.28 -7.03 18.94
CA ALA A 325 -1.93 -6.68 18.49
C ALA A 325 -0.86 -7.10 19.51
N GLU A 326 -1.17 -7.01 20.80
CA GLU A 326 -0.29 -7.51 21.87
C GLU A 326 -0.16 -9.03 21.84
N LYS A 327 -1.26 -9.76 21.62
CA LYS A 327 -1.22 -11.22 21.41
C LYS A 327 -0.48 -11.61 20.12
N ALA A 328 -0.74 -10.95 19.02
CA ALA A 328 -0.14 -11.27 17.72
C ALA A 328 1.38 -11.08 17.70
N SER A 329 1.92 -10.17 18.51
CA SER A 329 3.37 -10.01 18.68
C SER A 329 4.05 -11.27 19.23
N PHE A 330 3.30 -12.12 19.94
CA PHE A 330 3.79 -13.44 20.42
C PHE A 330 3.69 -14.55 19.36
N LEU A 331 2.86 -14.36 18.32
CA LEU A 331 2.60 -15.38 17.29
C LEU A 331 3.37 -15.13 15.98
N ASP A 332 4.18 -14.08 15.92
CA ASP A 332 4.96 -13.66 14.74
C ASP A 332 4.11 -13.44 13.46
N LYS A 333 2.83 -13.16 13.62
CA LYS A 333 1.85 -12.96 12.56
C LYS A 333 1.45 -11.49 12.45
N GLY A 334 1.49 -10.94 11.24
CA GLY A 334 1.06 -9.58 10.97
C GLY A 334 -0.46 -9.41 11.05
N ILE A 335 -0.93 -8.21 11.43
CA ILE A 335 -2.35 -7.84 11.39
C ILE A 335 -2.50 -6.53 10.61
N ILE A 336 -3.48 -6.50 9.70
CA ILE A 336 -3.91 -5.30 8.98
C ILE A 336 -5.28 -4.89 9.52
N TYR A 337 -5.35 -3.72 10.15
CA TYR A 337 -6.58 -3.13 10.66
C TYR A 337 -7.11 -2.13 9.64
N ALA A 338 -8.26 -2.39 9.06
CA ALA A 338 -8.93 -1.50 8.13
C ALA A 338 -10.16 -0.86 8.78
N ILE A 339 -10.20 0.47 8.85
CA ILE A 339 -11.26 1.21 9.53
C ILE A 339 -11.85 2.23 8.56
N GLU A 340 -13.13 2.06 8.29
CA GLU A 340 -13.86 2.95 7.41
C GLU A 340 -14.44 4.13 8.21
N GLU A 341 -14.08 5.34 7.76
CA GLU A 341 -14.60 6.62 8.28
C GLU A 341 -14.72 6.66 9.82
N PRO A 342 -13.57 6.57 10.56
CA PRO A 342 -13.57 6.54 12.01
C PRO A 342 -14.25 7.77 12.65
N GLU A 343 -14.40 8.84 11.88
CA GLU A 343 -15.02 10.09 12.27
C GLU A 343 -16.55 10.09 12.23
N THR A 344 -17.18 9.23 11.46
CA THR A 344 -18.62 9.28 11.22
C THR A 344 -19.41 9.21 12.51
N SER A 345 -20.32 10.18 12.71
CA SER A 345 -21.18 10.31 13.89
C SER A 345 -20.43 10.46 15.22
N GLN A 346 -19.22 11.03 15.23
CA GLN A 346 -18.40 11.25 16.41
C GLN A 346 -18.22 12.74 16.75
N HIS A 347 -18.11 13.02 18.04
CA HIS A 347 -17.67 14.34 18.50
C HIS A 347 -16.17 14.54 18.17
N PRO A 348 -15.70 15.73 17.75
CA PRO A 348 -14.32 15.98 17.35
C PRO A 348 -13.25 15.49 18.33
N ASN A 349 -13.50 15.58 19.63
CA ASN A 349 -12.57 15.08 20.64
C ASN A 349 -12.39 13.55 20.58
N TYR A 350 -13.46 12.81 20.29
CA TYR A 350 -13.40 11.35 20.12
C TYR A 350 -12.72 10.97 18.82
N GLN A 351 -12.91 11.74 17.75
CA GLN A 351 -12.22 11.51 16.47
C GLN A 351 -10.70 11.56 16.66
N LYS A 352 -10.18 12.62 17.29
CA LYS A 352 -8.75 12.74 17.59
C LYS A 352 -8.23 11.59 18.45
N MET A 353 -8.99 11.18 19.48
CA MET A 353 -8.61 10.07 20.35
C MET A 353 -8.54 8.75 19.58
N ILE A 354 -9.51 8.49 18.70
CA ILE A 354 -9.53 7.29 17.85
C ILE A 354 -8.33 7.28 16.93
N VAL A 355 -8.06 8.36 16.21
CA VAL A 355 -6.94 8.44 15.27
C VAL A 355 -5.59 8.31 15.99
N ASN A 356 -5.41 8.96 17.13
CA ASN A 356 -4.19 8.80 17.93
C ASN A 356 -3.99 7.34 18.38
N SER A 357 -5.06 6.67 18.81
CA SER A 357 -4.98 5.25 19.17
C SER A 357 -4.61 4.35 17.98
N LEU A 358 -5.06 4.70 16.77
CA LEU A 358 -4.70 3.99 15.54
C LEU A 358 -3.24 4.26 15.13
N LEU A 359 -2.76 5.50 15.32
CA LEU A 359 -1.36 5.85 15.14
C LEU A 359 -0.46 5.06 16.09
N GLU A 360 -0.82 4.99 17.38
CA GLU A 360 -0.09 4.17 18.36
C GLU A 360 -0.11 2.68 17.99
N LEU A 361 -1.24 2.19 17.47
CA LEU A 361 -1.37 0.80 17.03
C LEU A 361 -0.46 0.51 15.83
N SER A 362 -0.36 1.44 14.89
CA SER A 362 0.46 1.30 13.68
C SER A 362 1.97 1.25 13.98
N GLN A 363 2.41 1.79 15.11
CA GLN A 363 3.82 1.75 15.55
C GLN A 363 4.25 0.37 16.07
N LYS A 364 3.32 -0.57 16.25
CA LYS A 364 3.68 -1.94 16.65
C LYS A 364 4.19 -2.73 15.44
N ASP A 365 5.29 -3.45 15.60
CA ASP A 365 6.05 -4.12 14.52
C ASP A 365 5.18 -4.98 13.59
N ASN A 366 4.20 -5.68 14.15
CA ASN A 366 3.33 -6.60 13.41
C ASN A 366 1.98 -6.00 13.01
N SER A 367 1.78 -4.69 13.17
CA SER A 367 0.52 -4.02 12.86
C SER A 367 0.65 -3.10 11.66
N GLN A 368 -0.35 -3.10 10.80
CA GLN A 368 -0.53 -2.14 9.70
C GLN A 368 -1.95 -1.60 9.77
N VAL A 369 -2.13 -0.30 9.59
CA VAL A 369 -3.44 0.36 9.73
C VAL A 369 -3.84 0.99 8.40
N LEU A 370 -5.06 0.75 7.97
CA LEU A 370 -5.70 1.39 6.82
C LEU A 370 -6.91 2.18 7.31
N ILE A 371 -6.99 3.46 6.96
CA ILE A 371 -8.11 4.32 7.32
C ILE A 371 -8.70 4.88 6.03
N THR A 372 -10.03 4.92 5.91
CA THR A 372 -10.66 5.76 4.91
C THR A 372 -11.23 7.00 5.59
N THR A 373 -11.10 8.15 4.97
CA THR A 373 -11.70 9.38 5.48
C THR A 373 -12.08 10.34 4.35
N HIS A 374 -13.05 11.18 4.63
CA HIS A 374 -13.37 12.34 3.81
C HIS A 374 -13.17 13.66 4.60
N THR A 375 -12.67 13.56 5.85
CA THR A 375 -12.48 14.74 6.72
C THR A 375 -11.03 15.20 6.71
N PRO A 376 -10.84 16.49 6.54
CA PRO A 376 -9.53 17.13 6.53
C PRO A 376 -8.74 16.92 7.81
N GLU A 377 -9.41 16.97 8.96
CA GLU A 377 -8.79 16.90 10.28
C GLU A 377 -8.06 15.56 10.48
N ILE A 378 -8.61 14.46 9.97
CA ILE A 378 -7.96 13.14 10.04
C ILE A 378 -6.78 13.07 9.09
N ALA A 379 -6.96 13.57 7.87
CA ALA A 379 -5.87 13.61 6.89
C ALA A 379 -4.66 14.41 7.40
N GLN A 380 -4.89 15.46 8.19
CA GLN A 380 -3.85 16.25 8.83
C GLN A 380 -3.09 15.53 9.95
N MET A 381 -3.66 14.50 10.55
CA MET A 381 -3.02 13.76 11.65
C MET A 381 -2.05 12.68 11.19
N VAL A 382 -2.02 12.36 9.89
CA VAL A 382 -1.14 11.35 9.29
C VAL A 382 -0.05 11.99 8.45
N ALA A 383 1.09 11.32 8.33
CA ALA A 383 2.18 11.77 7.48
C ALA A 383 1.73 11.84 6.00
N LYS A 384 2.25 12.78 5.24
CA LYS A 384 1.87 12.98 3.83
C LYS A 384 2.12 11.74 2.95
N GLU A 385 3.15 10.99 3.27
CA GLU A 385 3.54 9.75 2.57
C GLU A 385 2.51 8.63 2.77
N SER A 386 1.75 8.70 3.88
CA SER A 386 0.69 7.75 4.22
C SER A 386 -0.66 8.09 3.59
N LEU A 387 -0.77 9.26 2.93
CA LEU A 387 -2.00 9.70 2.28
C LEU A 387 -2.12 9.10 0.88
N ILE A 388 -3.21 8.42 0.61
CA ILE A 388 -3.55 7.85 -0.70
C ILE A 388 -4.80 8.56 -1.21
N LEU A 389 -4.63 9.41 -2.22
CA LEU A 389 -5.73 10.17 -2.78
C LEU A 389 -6.45 9.38 -3.87
N ILE A 390 -7.77 9.31 -3.74
CA ILE A 390 -8.66 8.73 -4.73
C ILE A 390 -9.56 9.82 -5.26
N SER A 391 -9.52 10.03 -6.55
CA SER A 391 -10.29 11.05 -7.27
C SER A 391 -11.10 10.41 -8.40
N LYS A 392 -11.99 11.17 -9.03
CA LYS A 392 -12.64 10.76 -10.27
C LYS A 392 -11.91 11.39 -11.44
N ASN A 393 -11.44 10.57 -12.36
CA ASN A 393 -10.91 11.03 -13.62
C ASN A 393 -11.95 11.90 -14.33
N GLN A 394 -11.58 13.10 -14.73
CA GLN A 394 -12.50 14.09 -15.30
C GLN A 394 -13.07 13.68 -16.66
N GLU A 395 -12.33 12.89 -17.44
CA GLU A 395 -12.75 12.44 -18.78
C GLU A 395 -13.62 11.19 -18.73
N THR A 396 -13.23 10.22 -17.88
CA THR A 396 -13.90 8.90 -17.83
C THR A 396 -14.96 8.81 -16.74
N GLY A 397 -14.90 9.68 -15.72
CA GLY A 397 -15.74 9.62 -14.52
C GLY A 397 -15.43 8.42 -13.59
N LEU A 398 -14.41 7.63 -13.91
CA LEU A 398 -14.00 6.45 -13.14
C LEU A 398 -13.07 6.82 -11.99
N PRO A 399 -13.03 6.02 -10.92
CA PRO A 399 -12.06 6.19 -9.84
C PRO A 399 -10.63 6.09 -10.35
N GLU A 400 -9.77 6.97 -9.88
CA GLU A 400 -8.35 7.02 -10.17
C GLU A 400 -7.56 7.25 -8.90
N ILE A 401 -6.42 6.59 -8.77
CA ILE A 401 -5.48 6.77 -7.66
C ILE A 401 -4.39 7.72 -8.12
N ILE A 402 -4.27 8.84 -7.44
CA ILE A 402 -3.28 9.86 -7.78
C ILE A 402 -1.93 9.46 -7.17
N SER A 403 -1.02 9.00 -8.02
CA SER A 403 0.32 8.56 -7.62
C SER A 403 1.38 9.65 -7.67
N ASP A 404 1.22 10.68 -8.52
CA ASP A 404 2.13 11.83 -8.58
C ASP A 404 2.03 12.66 -7.29
N GLU A 405 3.17 12.88 -6.63
CA GLU A 405 3.20 13.55 -5.31
C GLU A 405 2.73 15.00 -5.39
N SER A 406 3.13 15.72 -6.42
CA SER A 406 2.78 17.14 -6.60
C SER A 406 1.30 17.29 -6.95
N ALA A 407 0.79 16.48 -7.89
CA ALA A 407 -0.62 16.44 -8.24
C ALA A 407 -1.48 16.03 -7.05
N ARG A 408 -1.03 15.03 -6.27
CA ARG A 408 -1.71 14.52 -5.08
C ARG A 408 -1.90 15.61 -4.02
N ILE A 409 -0.87 16.36 -3.69
CA ILE A 409 -0.93 17.42 -2.68
C ILE A 409 -1.87 18.54 -3.16
N SER A 410 -1.74 18.99 -4.40
CA SER A 410 -2.61 20.02 -4.98
C SER A 410 -4.08 19.60 -4.93
N GLU A 411 -4.38 18.35 -5.30
CA GLU A 411 -5.75 17.85 -5.34
C GLU A 411 -6.32 17.53 -3.96
N ILE A 412 -5.48 17.19 -2.97
CA ILE A 412 -5.87 17.10 -1.55
C ILE A 412 -6.35 18.48 -1.07
N ILE A 413 -5.61 19.53 -1.39
CA ILE A 413 -6.00 20.91 -1.03
C ILE A 413 -7.32 21.28 -1.70
N ASP A 414 -7.45 21.02 -3.00
CA ASP A 414 -8.67 21.33 -3.76
C ASP A 414 -9.88 20.49 -3.30
N THR A 415 -9.65 19.27 -2.84
CA THR A 415 -10.70 18.32 -2.43
C THR A 415 -11.15 18.52 -0.98
N LEU A 416 -10.21 18.73 -0.08
CA LEU A 416 -10.44 18.82 1.36
C LEU A 416 -10.40 20.28 1.87
N GLY A 417 -9.91 21.23 1.06
CA GLY A 417 -9.76 22.64 1.46
C GLY A 417 -8.65 22.88 2.50
N ILE A 418 -7.76 21.91 2.71
CA ILE A 418 -6.74 21.99 3.76
C ILE A 418 -5.44 21.36 3.27
N LEU A 419 -4.33 21.94 3.68
CA LEU A 419 -3.01 21.37 3.54
C LEU A 419 -2.84 20.17 4.48
N PRO A 420 -2.22 19.05 4.02
CA PRO A 420 -1.75 18.00 4.91
C PRO A 420 -0.91 18.59 6.03
N THR A 421 -0.96 18.01 7.22
CA THR A 421 -0.16 18.53 8.36
C THR A 421 1.31 18.50 7.98
N ILE A 422 1.83 19.68 7.79
CA ILE A 422 3.26 19.89 7.70
C ILE A 422 3.74 19.91 9.14
N HIS A 423 4.43 18.86 9.57
CA HIS A 423 5.16 18.85 10.84
C HIS A 423 6.37 19.78 10.74
N ALA A 424 6.17 20.97 10.22
CA ALA A 424 7.19 21.97 10.03
C ALA A 424 6.87 23.20 10.87
N GLY A 425 7.87 23.72 11.54
CA GLY A 425 7.79 25.04 12.15
C GLY A 425 7.78 26.15 11.11
N MET A 426 8.29 25.85 9.91
CA MET A 426 8.37 26.76 8.76
C MET A 426 8.16 26.02 7.45
N VAL A 427 7.51 26.68 6.50
CA VAL A 427 7.33 26.20 5.13
C VAL A 427 8.00 27.16 4.17
N ILE A 428 8.83 26.66 3.28
CA ILE A 428 9.35 27.43 2.14
C ILE A 428 8.49 27.14 0.94
N CYS A 429 7.78 28.14 0.46
CA CYS A 429 6.90 28.11 -0.68
C CYS A 429 7.64 28.53 -1.96
N VAL A 430 7.57 27.72 -3.01
CA VAL A 430 8.22 27.96 -4.32
C VAL A 430 7.23 27.80 -5.45
N GLU A 431 7.62 28.16 -6.68
CA GLU A 431 6.74 28.11 -7.83
C GLU A 431 6.49 26.68 -8.34
N GLY A 432 7.54 25.87 -8.41
CA GLY A 432 7.50 24.56 -9.03
C GLY A 432 8.38 23.50 -8.40
N SER A 433 8.20 22.26 -8.86
CA SER A 433 8.96 21.09 -8.39
C SER A 433 10.46 21.20 -8.66
N ASN A 434 10.86 21.87 -9.75
CA ASN A 434 12.27 22.11 -10.04
C ASN A 434 12.95 22.96 -8.98
N ASP A 435 12.23 23.93 -8.42
CA ASP A 435 12.75 24.82 -7.36
C ASP A 435 12.94 24.06 -6.06
N ILE A 436 12.05 23.10 -5.78
CA ILE A 436 12.20 22.17 -4.67
C ILE A 436 13.49 21.35 -4.81
N ASP A 437 13.74 20.79 -5.99
CA ASP A 437 14.94 20.02 -6.26
C ASP A 437 16.21 20.87 -6.12
N PHE A 438 16.18 22.10 -6.63
CA PHE A 438 17.27 23.06 -6.48
C PHE A 438 17.56 23.34 -4.99
N LEU A 439 16.53 23.70 -4.22
CA LEU A 439 16.68 24.02 -2.78
C LEU A 439 17.13 22.83 -1.96
N LYS A 440 16.67 21.60 -2.26
CA LYS A 440 17.18 20.37 -1.62
C LYS A 440 18.68 20.17 -1.88
N ASN A 441 19.12 20.39 -3.12
CA ASN A 441 20.53 20.29 -3.48
C ASN A 441 21.36 21.37 -2.77
N ILE A 442 20.91 22.62 -2.77
CA ILE A 442 21.58 23.72 -2.05
C ILE A 442 21.61 23.43 -0.54
N ASN A 443 20.51 22.98 0.05
CA ASN A 443 20.49 22.61 1.47
C ASN A 443 21.54 21.54 1.80
N SER A 444 21.76 20.57 0.91
CA SER A 444 22.77 19.53 1.13
C SER A 444 24.20 20.10 1.25
N ILE A 445 24.47 21.23 0.58
CA ILE A 445 25.77 21.91 0.60
C ILE A 445 25.93 22.77 1.86
N PHE A 446 24.85 23.37 2.34
CA PHE A 446 24.83 24.33 3.44
C PHE A 446 24.21 23.77 4.73
N LYS A 447 24.24 22.45 4.95
CA LYS A 447 23.74 21.81 6.17
C LYS A 447 24.35 22.33 7.46
N ASP A 448 25.58 22.79 7.40
CA ASP A 448 26.29 23.42 8.52
C ASP A 448 25.73 24.80 8.90
N ILE A 449 25.03 25.47 7.97
CA ILE A 449 24.35 26.76 8.22
C ILE A 449 22.90 26.52 8.60
N ILE A 450 22.17 25.72 7.78
CA ILE A 450 20.78 25.38 8.01
C ILE A 450 20.52 23.98 7.46
N ASP A 451 20.02 23.07 8.30
CA ASP A 451 19.49 21.76 7.87
C ASP A 451 17.97 21.81 7.93
N PHE A 452 17.32 21.63 6.77
CA PHE A 452 15.86 21.68 6.68
C PHE A 452 15.19 20.63 7.57
N ASN A 453 15.80 19.46 7.73
CA ASN A 453 15.26 18.41 8.58
C ASN A 453 15.38 18.76 10.08
N GLU A 454 16.57 19.21 10.52
CA GLU A 454 16.80 19.58 11.92
C GLU A 454 15.98 20.83 12.34
N CYS A 455 15.79 21.76 11.39
CA CYS A 455 15.01 22.98 11.62
C CYS A 455 13.49 22.79 11.41
N ASN A 456 13.02 21.58 11.12
CA ASN A 456 11.61 21.32 10.79
C ASN A 456 11.08 22.25 9.67
N ILE A 457 11.84 22.38 8.59
CA ILE A 457 11.48 23.17 7.40
C ILE A 457 10.99 22.24 6.32
N SER A 458 9.80 22.50 5.79
CA SER A 458 9.25 21.79 4.63
C SER A 458 9.23 22.68 3.39
N LEU A 459 9.50 22.09 2.22
CA LEU A 459 9.40 22.76 0.93
C LEU A 459 8.02 22.52 0.32
N TYR A 460 7.43 23.56 -0.23
CA TYR A 460 6.08 23.52 -0.76
C TYR A 460 5.98 24.16 -2.15
N GLU A 461 5.46 23.41 -3.13
CA GLU A 461 5.19 23.88 -4.49
C GLU A 461 3.80 24.50 -4.58
N LEU A 462 3.69 25.73 -5.09
CA LEU A 462 2.41 26.42 -5.24
C LEU A 462 1.76 26.25 -6.64
N GLY A 463 2.55 25.91 -7.64
CA GLY A 463 2.13 25.90 -9.04
C GLY A 463 1.84 27.31 -9.56
N GLY A 464 2.64 27.81 -10.49
CA GLY A 464 2.71 29.23 -10.90
C GLY A 464 1.37 29.93 -11.18
N SER A 465 0.35 29.23 -11.74
CA SER A 465 -0.97 29.81 -12.02
C SER A 465 -1.84 30.02 -10.77
N LYS A 466 -1.60 29.29 -9.68
CA LYS A 466 -2.39 29.30 -8.42
C LYS A 466 -1.73 30.12 -7.30
N LEU A 467 -0.53 30.59 -7.51
CA LEU A 467 0.29 31.28 -6.52
C LEU A 467 -0.43 32.48 -5.87
N ILE A 468 -1.07 33.30 -6.68
CA ILE A 468 -1.79 34.49 -6.21
C ILE A 468 -2.99 34.10 -5.34
N ASP A 469 -3.73 33.08 -5.78
CA ASP A 469 -4.91 32.60 -5.05
C ASP A 469 -4.49 32.00 -3.71
N PHE A 470 -3.38 31.25 -3.67
CA PHE A 470 -2.83 30.68 -2.44
C PHE A 470 -2.46 31.76 -1.42
N ILE A 471 -1.72 32.78 -1.86
CA ILE A 471 -1.32 33.89 -0.99
C ILE A 471 -2.54 34.65 -0.45
N ASN A 472 -3.53 34.89 -1.30
CA ASN A 472 -4.76 35.61 -0.92
C ASN A 472 -5.62 34.81 0.08
N GLN A 473 -5.65 33.49 -0.05
CA GLN A 473 -6.43 32.61 0.83
C GLN A 473 -5.78 32.44 2.21
N ASN A 474 -4.47 32.71 2.34
CA ASN A 474 -3.72 32.62 3.61
C ASN A 474 -3.99 31.33 4.39
N HIS A 475 -3.69 30.20 3.77
CA HIS A 475 -4.04 28.86 4.25
C HIS A 475 -3.45 28.51 5.63
N PHE A 476 -2.32 29.12 6.02
CA PHE A 476 -1.69 28.89 7.33
C PHE A 476 -2.09 29.88 8.41
N LYS A 477 -3.06 30.78 8.16
CA LYS A 477 -3.46 31.84 9.08
C LYS A 477 -3.80 31.33 10.49
N GLU A 478 -4.42 30.17 10.59
CA GLU A 478 -4.83 29.58 11.86
C GLU A 478 -3.80 28.58 12.44
N SER A 479 -2.68 28.37 11.72
CA SER A 479 -1.59 27.50 12.16
C SER A 479 -0.47 28.30 12.80
N ASN A 480 0.42 27.62 13.57
CA ASN A 480 1.67 28.23 14.07
C ASN A 480 2.84 28.15 13.08
N ILE A 481 2.55 27.86 11.81
CA ILE A 481 3.55 27.70 10.76
C ILE A 481 3.96 29.07 10.23
N LYS A 482 5.27 29.29 10.06
CA LYS A 482 5.81 30.44 9.36
C LYS A 482 5.95 30.11 7.87
N GLU A 483 5.57 31.04 7.02
CA GLU A 483 5.67 30.93 5.58
C GLU A 483 6.85 31.77 5.08
N PHE A 484 7.73 31.16 4.29
CA PHE A 484 8.78 31.84 3.59
C PHE A 484 8.64 31.60 2.09
N HIS A 485 8.41 32.64 1.32
CA HIS A 485 8.13 32.56 -0.11
C HIS A 485 9.38 32.92 -0.91
N ILE A 486 9.81 32.07 -1.82
CA ILE A 486 10.94 32.29 -2.71
C ILE A 486 10.45 32.09 -4.15
N TYR A 487 10.52 33.16 -4.95
CA TYR A 487 10.11 33.13 -6.34
C TYR A 487 11.20 33.66 -7.27
N ASP A 488 11.12 33.30 -8.54
CA ASP A 488 12.02 33.78 -9.56
C ASP A 488 11.88 35.31 -9.78
N GLY A 489 12.99 35.98 -10.04
CA GLY A 489 13.05 37.43 -10.22
C GLY A 489 12.62 37.90 -11.61
N ASP A 490 12.15 37.01 -12.49
CA ASP A 490 11.81 37.33 -13.90
C ASP A 490 10.41 37.93 -14.06
N ILE A 491 9.51 37.78 -13.08
CA ILE A 491 8.13 38.26 -13.13
C ILE A 491 7.93 39.42 -12.14
N GLU A 492 7.74 40.63 -12.67
CA GLU A 492 7.57 41.84 -11.84
C GLU A 492 6.39 41.74 -10.86
N LYS A 493 5.30 41.10 -11.30
CA LYS A 493 4.12 40.86 -10.45
C LYS A 493 4.43 40.05 -9.20
N TYR A 494 5.41 39.15 -9.24
CA TYR A 494 5.85 38.36 -8.07
C TYR A 494 6.64 39.22 -7.09
N LYS A 495 7.43 40.18 -7.57
CA LYS A 495 8.14 41.12 -6.70
C LYS A 495 7.18 41.96 -5.86
N GLU A 496 6.13 42.51 -6.48
CA GLU A 496 5.10 43.29 -5.79
C GLU A 496 4.37 42.42 -4.74
N LEU A 497 4.03 41.18 -5.14
CA LEU A 497 3.31 40.26 -4.28
C LEU A 497 4.14 39.86 -3.06
N VAL A 498 5.40 39.51 -3.25
CA VAL A 498 6.33 39.12 -2.18
C VAL A 498 6.60 40.28 -1.22
N MET A 499 6.73 41.49 -1.72
CA MET A 499 6.88 42.68 -0.86
C MET A 499 5.68 42.92 0.07
N SER A 500 4.48 42.43 -0.32
CA SER A 500 3.27 42.52 0.50
C SER A 500 3.19 41.50 1.64
N LEU A 501 4.07 40.47 1.64
CA LEU A 501 4.05 39.36 2.58
C LEU A 501 4.92 39.58 3.85
N ASN A 502 5.38 40.76 4.09
CA ASN A 502 6.28 41.03 5.23
C ASN A 502 5.47 41.29 6.51
N ASP A 503 4.95 40.22 7.09
CA ASP A 503 4.26 40.24 8.41
C ASP A 503 4.98 39.30 9.41
N ASP A 504 4.46 39.16 10.62
CA ASP A 504 5.10 38.37 11.70
C ASP A 504 5.24 36.87 11.37
N ARG A 505 4.58 36.37 10.35
CA ARG A 505 4.53 34.95 9.98
C ARG A 505 4.86 34.66 8.54
N ARG A 506 4.70 35.65 7.65
CA ARG A 506 4.91 35.49 6.21
C ARG A 506 6.01 36.41 5.75
N PHE A 507 7.01 35.82 5.11
CA PHE A 507 8.15 36.51 4.57
C PHE A 507 8.30 36.08 3.12
N GLY A 508 8.78 36.96 2.28
CA GLY A 508 9.02 36.61 0.91
C GLY A 508 10.20 37.35 0.30
N VAL A 509 10.86 36.65 -0.63
CA VAL A 509 11.96 37.19 -1.43
C VAL A 509 11.81 36.72 -2.87
N THR A 510 12.31 37.52 -3.81
CA THR A 510 12.58 37.04 -5.17
C THR A 510 14.06 36.81 -5.36
N THR A 511 14.41 35.90 -6.24
CA THR A 511 15.80 35.68 -6.62
C THR A 511 16.45 36.98 -7.13
N LYS A 512 17.70 37.21 -6.76
CA LYS A 512 18.48 38.35 -7.25
C LYS A 512 18.78 38.20 -8.75
N TYR A 513 19.09 36.97 -9.17
CA TYR A 513 19.22 36.60 -10.57
C TYR A 513 17.87 36.27 -11.17
N ARG A 514 17.79 36.13 -12.47
CA ARG A 514 16.54 35.93 -13.22
C ARG A 514 15.74 34.75 -12.70
N GLU A 515 16.38 33.58 -12.62
CA GLU A 515 15.76 32.31 -12.19
C GLU A 515 16.76 31.57 -11.28
N MET A 516 16.29 30.53 -10.56
CA MET A 516 17.16 29.72 -9.68
C MET A 516 18.30 29.06 -10.44
N GLU A 517 18.11 28.71 -11.69
CA GLU A 517 19.13 28.11 -12.55
C GLU A 517 20.35 29.01 -12.78
N ASN A 518 20.20 30.32 -12.65
CA ASN A 518 21.31 31.27 -12.78
C ASN A 518 22.29 31.24 -11.60
N TYR A 519 21.93 30.58 -10.49
CA TYR A 519 22.83 30.35 -9.36
C TYR A 519 23.76 29.15 -9.56
N ILE A 520 23.54 28.35 -10.62
CA ILE A 520 24.46 27.27 -10.98
C ILE A 520 25.69 27.88 -11.68
N PRO A 521 26.91 27.61 -11.19
CA PRO A 521 28.13 28.12 -11.79
C PRO A 521 28.23 27.77 -13.28
N ILE A 522 28.59 28.75 -14.11
CA ILE A 522 28.61 28.67 -15.58
C ILE A 522 29.37 27.41 -16.05
N HIS A 523 30.56 27.15 -15.50
CA HIS A 523 31.39 26.02 -15.91
C HIS A 523 30.73 24.66 -15.69
N ILE A 524 29.88 24.51 -14.65
CA ILE A 524 29.12 23.26 -14.40
C ILE A 524 28.10 23.02 -15.51
N ILE A 525 27.48 24.08 -16.00
CA ILE A 525 26.50 24.01 -17.10
C ILE A 525 27.23 23.72 -18.41
N GLU A 526 28.33 24.43 -18.69
CA GLU A 526 29.16 24.23 -19.88
C GLU A 526 29.68 22.81 -20.00
N ASP A 527 30.23 22.26 -18.91
CA ASP A 527 30.74 20.88 -18.88
C ASP A 527 29.66 19.81 -19.17
N TYR A 528 28.43 20.08 -18.74
CA TYR A 528 27.35 19.12 -18.93
C TYR A 528 26.71 19.17 -20.32
N PHE A 529 26.53 20.38 -20.84
CA PHE A 529 25.85 20.59 -22.13
C PHE A 529 26.81 20.73 -23.30
N ASP A 530 28.14 20.74 -23.07
CA ASP A 530 29.17 20.97 -24.08
C ASP A 530 28.91 22.25 -24.91
N CYS A 531 28.80 23.36 -24.20
CA CYS A 531 28.47 24.66 -24.79
C CYS A 531 29.30 25.78 -24.17
N ASP A 532 29.39 26.94 -24.89
CA ASP A 532 30.07 28.13 -24.42
C ASP A 532 29.05 29.19 -23.94
N LEU A 533 29.05 29.43 -22.63
CA LEU A 533 28.20 30.42 -21.96
C LEU A 533 28.99 31.60 -21.41
N GLN A 534 30.33 31.57 -21.45
CA GLN A 534 31.20 32.68 -20.95
C GLN A 534 30.88 34.01 -21.61
N LYS A 535 30.44 34.00 -22.85
CA LYS A 535 30.03 35.19 -23.60
C LYS A 535 28.83 35.94 -23.02
N PHE A 536 28.03 35.28 -22.15
CA PHE A 536 26.88 35.86 -21.45
C PHE A 536 27.17 36.25 -20.01
N LYS A 537 28.44 36.14 -19.56
CA LYS A 537 28.84 36.35 -18.17
C LYS A 537 28.47 37.75 -17.64
N GLU A 538 28.56 38.79 -18.47
CA GLU A 538 28.23 40.17 -18.07
C GLU A 538 26.71 40.40 -17.94
N GLU A 539 25.87 39.58 -18.61
CA GLU A 539 24.41 39.64 -18.57
C GLU A 539 23.80 38.48 -17.80
N TRP A 540 24.61 37.71 -17.05
CA TRP A 540 24.21 36.44 -16.44
C TRP A 540 23.04 36.56 -15.45
N ASP A 541 22.93 37.69 -14.77
CA ASP A 541 21.86 38.00 -13.82
C ASP A 541 20.46 38.10 -14.48
N THR A 542 20.41 38.44 -15.77
CA THR A 542 19.17 38.58 -16.54
C THR A 542 19.03 37.55 -17.68
N PHE A 543 20.07 36.74 -17.89
CA PHE A 543 20.11 35.77 -18.99
C PHE A 543 19.17 34.59 -18.75
N ASN A 544 18.36 34.22 -19.76
CA ASN A 544 17.48 33.05 -19.63
C ASN A 544 18.21 31.76 -20.03
N VAL A 545 18.80 31.11 -19.03
CA VAL A 545 19.60 29.90 -19.22
C VAL A 545 18.79 28.73 -19.76
N PRO A 546 17.63 28.35 -19.20
CA PRO A 546 16.83 27.23 -19.70
C PRO A 546 16.38 27.43 -21.15
N LYS A 547 15.94 28.64 -21.50
CA LYS A 547 15.49 28.93 -22.85
C LYS A 547 16.64 28.82 -23.86
N TYR A 548 17.79 29.42 -23.59
CA TYR A 548 18.94 29.32 -24.47
C TYR A 548 19.39 27.88 -24.70
N LEU A 549 19.44 27.08 -23.64
CA LEU A 549 19.78 25.68 -23.74
C LEU A 549 18.69 24.88 -24.51
N ALA A 550 17.41 25.23 -24.34
CA ALA A 550 16.34 24.62 -25.09
C ALA A 550 16.39 24.95 -26.59
N ASP A 551 16.86 26.15 -26.95
CA ASP A 551 17.03 26.55 -28.34
C ASP A 551 18.27 25.94 -29.02
N THR A 552 19.29 25.54 -28.22
CA THR A 552 20.57 25.12 -28.77
C THR A 552 20.91 23.65 -28.49
N GLN A 553 20.39 23.07 -27.38
CA GLN A 553 20.74 21.73 -26.91
C GLN A 553 19.58 20.74 -27.07
N TRP A 554 19.89 19.46 -27.17
CA TRP A 554 18.95 18.34 -27.24
C TRP A 554 17.89 18.42 -28.34
N LEU A 555 18.10 19.20 -29.39
CA LEU A 555 17.17 19.41 -30.50
C LEU A 555 16.71 18.12 -31.16
N ASN A 556 17.66 17.21 -31.41
CA ASN A 556 17.39 15.89 -32.02
C ASN A 556 16.88 14.85 -30.99
N ARG A 557 17.16 15.05 -29.69
CA ARG A 557 16.76 14.14 -28.62
C ARG A 557 15.32 14.35 -28.18
N ILE A 558 14.90 15.60 -28.09
CA ILE A 558 13.54 16.01 -27.71
C ILE A 558 13.07 17.09 -28.68
N PRO A 559 12.40 16.73 -29.79
CA PRO A 559 11.97 17.68 -30.82
C PRO A 559 10.99 18.76 -30.33
N ASP A 560 10.08 18.37 -29.40
CA ASP A 560 9.11 19.30 -28.83
C ASP A 560 9.78 20.32 -27.91
N TYR A 561 9.60 21.60 -28.19
CA TYR A 561 10.26 22.70 -27.47
C TYR A 561 9.88 22.71 -25.98
N LYS A 562 8.58 22.63 -25.66
CA LYS A 562 8.11 22.71 -24.27
C LYS A 562 8.60 21.53 -23.43
N LYS A 563 8.57 20.32 -24.00
CA LYS A 563 9.10 19.11 -23.33
C LYS A 563 10.61 19.22 -23.15
N ARG A 564 11.32 19.78 -24.12
CA ARG A 564 12.77 19.96 -24.07
C ARG A 564 13.17 20.99 -23.02
N GLU A 565 12.51 22.15 -22.97
CA GLU A 565 12.73 23.18 -21.95
C GLU A 565 12.47 22.63 -20.54
N LYS A 566 11.35 21.89 -20.33
CA LYS A 566 11.06 21.22 -19.06
C LYS A 566 12.13 20.20 -18.67
N ALA A 567 12.60 19.41 -19.62
CA ALA A 567 13.64 18.42 -19.38
C ALA A 567 14.99 19.05 -19.03
N ILE A 568 15.31 20.19 -19.64
CA ILE A 568 16.52 20.97 -19.36
C ILE A 568 16.43 21.61 -17.97
N LYS A 569 15.31 22.25 -17.61
CA LYS A 569 15.09 22.75 -16.23
C LYS A 569 15.25 21.63 -15.20
N GLY A 570 14.66 20.46 -15.44
CA GLY A 570 14.86 19.31 -14.58
C GLY A 570 16.33 18.85 -14.47
N ALA A 571 17.09 18.86 -15.57
CA ALA A 571 18.51 18.53 -15.54
C ALA A 571 19.35 19.58 -14.76
N LEU A 572 19.06 20.86 -14.92
CA LEU A 572 19.72 21.95 -14.20
C LEU A 572 19.49 21.81 -12.68
N ASN A 573 18.25 21.72 -12.25
CA ASN A 573 17.87 21.79 -10.84
C ASN A 573 18.12 20.48 -10.06
N SER A 574 17.90 19.30 -10.67
CA SER A 574 18.08 18.03 -9.97
C SER A 574 19.47 17.43 -10.11
N ARG A 575 20.17 17.61 -11.26
CA ARG A 575 21.46 16.98 -11.53
C ARG A 575 22.65 17.94 -11.38
N LEU A 576 22.56 19.14 -11.97
CA LEU A 576 23.67 20.10 -11.97
C LEU A 576 23.75 20.85 -10.65
N ALA A 577 22.62 21.26 -10.08
CA ALA A 577 22.59 21.86 -8.75
C ALA A 577 23.24 20.95 -7.68
N GLY A 578 23.12 19.63 -7.82
CA GLY A 578 23.79 18.66 -6.94
C GLY A 578 25.33 18.56 -7.12
N ARG A 579 25.90 19.21 -8.14
CA ARG A 579 27.36 19.28 -8.37
C ARG A 579 27.98 20.60 -7.87
N ILE A 580 27.16 21.51 -7.38
CA ILE A 580 27.62 22.79 -6.84
C ILE A 580 28.46 22.53 -5.58
N THR A 581 29.54 23.30 -5.41
CA THR A 581 30.35 23.35 -4.18
C THR A 581 30.38 24.79 -3.64
N LYS A 582 30.69 24.95 -2.35
CA LYS A 582 30.82 26.28 -1.73
C LYS A 582 31.86 27.12 -2.46
N GLU A 583 33.02 26.53 -2.80
CA GLU A 583 34.08 27.18 -3.53
C GLU A 583 33.64 27.67 -4.92
N ALA A 584 32.85 26.87 -5.62
CA ALA A 584 32.32 27.25 -6.93
C ALA A 584 31.34 28.43 -6.83
N LEU A 585 30.52 28.48 -5.77
CA LEU A 585 29.61 29.62 -5.52
C LEU A 585 30.38 30.92 -5.15
N VAL A 586 31.46 30.82 -4.40
CA VAL A 586 32.34 31.96 -4.09
C VAL A 586 32.97 32.49 -5.38
N GLN A 587 33.50 31.61 -6.24
CA GLN A 587 34.07 31.99 -7.54
C GLN A 587 33.05 32.62 -8.49
N HIS A 588 31.78 32.26 -8.32
CA HIS A 588 30.66 32.80 -9.14
C HIS A 588 30.05 34.08 -8.55
N ASN A 589 30.60 34.62 -7.47
CA ASN A 589 30.12 35.79 -6.71
C ASN A 589 28.67 35.66 -6.21
N VAL A 590 28.23 34.45 -5.93
CA VAL A 590 26.88 34.16 -5.42
C VAL A 590 26.88 34.02 -3.90
N TYR A 591 28.03 33.58 -3.33
CA TYR A 591 28.18 33.35 -1.92
C TYR A 591 29.42 34.08 -1.40
N GLU A 592 29.25 34.87 -0.34
CA GLU A 592 30.34 35.47 0.42
C GLU A 592 30.39 34.82 1.80
N GLU A 593 31.52 34.24 2.18
CA GLU A 593 31.73 33.81 3.55
C GLU A 593 31.82 35.06 4.44
N ALA A 594 30.79 35.30 5.23
CA ALA A 594 30.84 36.39 6.20
C ALA A 594 31.91 36.06 7.26
N GLU A 595 33.00 36.81 7.30
CA GLU A 595 33.93 36.80 8.43
C GLU A 595 33.17 37.24 9.68
N GLY A 596 32.74 36.25 10.47
CA GLY A 596 32.34 36.40 11.86
C GLY A 596 31.20 37.37 12.13
N GLU A 597 30.00 36.87 12.12
CA GLU A 597 29.02 37.11 13.19
C GLU A 597 27.82 36.20 12.93
N ARG A 598 27.68 35.16 13.76
CA ARG A 598 26.41 34.43 13.90
C ARG A 598 25.47 35.34 14.68
N ASN A 599 24.53 35.98 14.02
CA ASN A 599 23.33 36.54 14.63
C ASN A 599 22.15 35.63 14.39
#